data_ae27f2c72e3922e1e75f53f97449d85e
#
_entry.id   ae27f2c72e3922e1e75f53f97449d85e
#
_cell.length_a   1.000
_cell.length_b   1.000
_cell.length_c   1.000
_cell.angle_alpha   90.00
_cell.angle_beta   90.00
_cell.angle_gamma   90.00
#
_symmetry.space_group_name_H-M   'P 1'
#
loop_
_entity.id
_entity.type
_entity.pdbx_description
1 polymer ?
#
loop_
_entity_poly.entity_id
_entity_poly.type
_entity_poly.pdbx_seq_one_letter_code
_entity_poly.pdbx_strand_id
1 'polypeptide(L)'
;SSDEWSTDSMLATDSNGISFSVDWDFENLYFAWDGTDLASTNDGADIFFYLNTSGDGSVTSKSWNGIKTLPFSADYGIIVEDSSYARVITHTGTQWQDVSEPEMHAGWSENKLTELSVPLSDIGNPEHLDFIAWGQWQDAGNIWATFPMNNSFSQFTHFYSIDNLLNQTPQDIEIRERASFAKVEDAINLAIIFHQHQPYYKNKLTDMYEMPWVRVHAMTEYVDSPGILERYPDTKVTYNLVPSLMEQLLDYHREETLDVHTDVAKRP
;
A
#
# COMPACT_ATOMS: atom_id res chain seq x y z
N SER A 1 -3.55 -4.99 30.46
CA SER A 1 -2.81 -6.22 30.81
C SER A 1 -2.78 -7.16 29.61
N SER A 2 -1.81 -8.08 29.51
CA SER A 2 -1.71 -9.04 28.39
C SER A 2 -2.99 -9.86 28.14
N ASP A 3 -3.87 -9.96 29.13
CA ASP A 3 -5.14 -10.68 29.05
C ASP A 3 -6.26 -9.86 28.34
N GLU A 4 -6.02 -8.59 28.02
CA GLU A 4 -6.95 -7.71 27.30
C GLU A 4 -6.80 -7.86 25.78
N TRP A 5 -5.64 -8.30 25.31
CA TRP A 5 -5.38 -8.54 23.91
C TRP A 5 -5.89 -9.91 23.49
N SER A 6 -6.82 -9.94 22.55
CA SER A 6 -7.34 -11.20 22.02
C SER A 6 -6.28 -11.91 21.18
N THR A 7 -6.41 -13.23 21.01
CA THR A 7 -5.56 -13.98 20.07
C THR A 7 -5.72 -13.50 18.62
N ASP A 8 -6.82 -12.83 18.31
CA ASP A 8 -7.12 -12.31 16.98
C ASP A 8 -6.41 -10.96 16.73
N SER A 9 -6.04 -10.25 17.82
CA SER A 9 -5.25 -9.00 17.75
C SER A 9 -3.74 -9.25 17.66
N MET A 10 -3.26 -10.44 18.00
CA MET A 10 -1.83 -10.78 17.98
C MET A 10 -1.39 -11.10 16.54
N LEU A 11 -0.52 -10.25 15.97
CA LEU A 11 -0.02 -10.42 14.61
C LEU A 11 1.13 -11.40 14.51
N ALA A 12 2.11 -11.33 15.41
CA ALA A 12 3.29 -12.16 15.34
C ALA A 12 4.04 -12.24 16.66
N THR A 13 4.79 -13.34 16.84
CA THR A 13 5.80 -13.50 17.88
C THR A 13 7.09 -13.97 17.23
N ASP A 14 8.20 -13.25 17.47
CA ASP A 14 9.51 -13.60 16.91
C ASP A 14 10.19 -14.76 17.66
N SER A 15 11.36 -15.20 17.15
CA SER A 15 12.12 -16.29 17.76
C SER A 15 12.72 -15.96 19.15
N ASN A 16 12.73 -14.68 19.53
CA ASN A 16 13.22 -14.20 20.83
C ASN A 16 12.08 -14.04 21.85
N GLY A 17 10.84 -14.34 21.46
CA GLY A 17 9.66 -14.21 22.29
C GLY A 17 9.09 -12.79 22.34
N ILE A 18 9.46 -11.92 21.40
CA ILE A 18 8.89 -10.58 21.26
C ILE A 18 7.61 -10.71 20.46
N SER A 19 6.51 -10.22 21.02
CA SER A 19 5.19 -10.25 20.38
C SER A 19 4.73 -8.85 20.00
N PHE A 20 4.07 -8.76 18.85
CA PHE A 20 3.46 -7.56 18.35
C PHE A 20 1.98 -7.77 18.07
N SER A 21 1.16 -6.85 18.54
CA SER A 21 -0.28 -6.85 18.35
C SER A 21 -0.77 -5.50 17.89
N VAL A 22 -1.85 -5.49 17.12
CA VAL A 22 -2.58 -4.28 16.70
C VAL A 22 -4.07 -4.54 16.85
N ASP A 23 -4.77 -3.52 17.27
CA ASP A 23 -6.22 -3.48 17.35
C ASP A 23 -6.72 -2.05 17.10
N TRP A 24 -7.99 -1.86 16.85
CA TRP A 24 -8.57 -0.52 16.63
C TRP A 24 -10.06 -0.50 16.96
N ASP A 25 -10.54 0.69 17.22
CA ASP A 25 -11.95 1.00 17.31
C ASP A 25 -12.29 2.23 16.41
N PHE A 26 -13.45 2.85 16.57
CA PHE A 26 -13.82 4.03 15.77
C PHE A 26 -13.06 5.31 16.13
N GLU A 27 -12.34 5.32 17.23
CA GLU A 27 -11.67 6.50 17.77
C GLU A 27 -10.16 6.35 17.80
N ASN A 28 -9.64 5.14 18.05
CA ASN A 28 -8.22 4.91 18.30
C ASN A 28 -7.68 3.68 17.58
N LEU A 29 -6.38 3.75 17.29
CA LEU A 29 -5.53 2.65 16.88
C LEU A 29 -4.66 2.25 18.08
N TYR A 30 -4.63 0.96 18.40
CA TYR A 30 -3.91 0.41 19.52
C TYR A 30 -2.76 -0.47 19.05
N PHE A 31 -1.60 -0.32 19.68
CA PHE A 31 -0.45 -1.19 19.48
C PHE A 31 0.00 -1.78 20.80
N ALA A 32 0.39 -3.04 20.78
CA ALA A 32 1.07 -3.67 21.89
C ALA A 32 2.38 -4.31 21.42
N TRP A 33 3.41 -4.07 22.23
CA TRP A 33 4.73 -4.64 22.04
C TRP A 33 5.15 -5.32 23.36
N ASP A 34 5.26 -6.64 23.35
CA ASP A 34 5.62 -7.45 24.52
C ASP A 34 7.01 -8.06 24.33
N GLY A 35 7.75 -8.21 25.42
CA GLY A 35 9.08 -8.84 25.44
C GLY A 35 10.24 -7.87 25.58
N THR A 36 10.01 -6.54 25.59
CA THR A 36 11.06 -5.53 25.72
C THR A 36 10.81 -4.64 26.94
N ASP A 37 11.80 -4.54 27.83
CA ASP A 37 11.74 -3.62 28.97
C ASP A 37 12.09 -2.20 28.53
N LEU A 38 11.10 -1.34 28.37
CA LEU A 38 11.26 0.09 28.07
C LEU A 38 11.19 0.98 29.33
N ALA A 39 11.03 0.39 30.51
CA ALA A 39 10.94 1.17 31.75
C ALA A 39 12.28 1.71 32.21
N SER A 40 13.39 1.19 31.70
CA SER A 40 14.72 1.63 32.02
C SER A 40 15.23 2.65 30.99
N THR A 41 15.50 3.86 31.44
CA THR A 41 16.14 4.92 30.63
C THR A 41 17.55 4.59 30.17
N ASN A 42 18.12 3.44 30.61
CA ASN A 42 19.48 3.02 30.32
C ASN A 42 19.56 1.87 29.30
N ASP A 43 18.42 1.30 28.87
CA ASP A 43 18.44 0.13 27.99
C ASP A 43 18.73 0.47 26.55
N GLY A 44 18.59 1.76 26.16
CA GLY A 44 18.90 2.22 24.82
C GLY A 44 18.07 1.54 23.71
N ALA A 45 16.91 0.99 24.06
CA ALA A 45 16.00 0.33 23.14
C ALA A 45 14.89 1.28 22.70
N ASP A 46 14.75 1.49 21.41
CA ASP A 46 13.68 2.29 20.80
C ASP A 46 12.75 1.39 20.00
N ILE A 47 11.45 1.71 20.00
CA ILE A 47 10.45 1.08 19.14
C ILE A 47 9.89 2.12 18.18
N PHE A 48 9.78 1.72 16.91
CA PHE A 48 9.29 2.57 15.84
C PHE A 48 8.11 1.91 15.14
N PHE A 49 7.10 2.73 14.85
CA PHE A 49 6.00 2.38 13.95
C PHE A 49 5.97 3.44 12.85
N TYR A 50 5.84 3.01 11.61
CA TYR A 50 5.62 3.93 10.49
C TYR A 50 4.38 3.53 9.75
N LEU A 51 3.58 4.53 9.40
CA LEU A 51 2.21 4.41 8.91
C LEU A 51 2.08 5.13 7.57
N ASN A 52 1.41 4.50 6.61
CA ASN A 52 0.96 5.11 5.38
C ASN A 52 -0.56 5.14 5.36
N THR A 53 -1.11 6.33 5.19
CA THR A 53 -2.57 6.59 5.16
C THR A 53 -3.00 7.23 3.85
N SER A 54 -2.13 8.00 3.17
CA SER A 54 -2.44 8.75 1.95
C SER A 54 -1.45 8.51 0.80
N GLY A 55 -0.26 7.99 1.09
CA GLY A 55 0.80 7.76 0.11
C GLY A 55 1.68 8.97 -0.21
N ASP A 56 1.44 10.11 0.42
CA ASP A 56 2.12 11.37 0.12
C ASP A 56 3.35 11.66 1.01
N GLY A 57 3.72 10.71 1.85
CA GLY A 57 4.74 10.85 2.87
C GLY A 57 6.19 10.67 2.39
N SER A 58 7.02 10.06 3.25
CA SER A 58 8.44 9.78 2.99
C SER A 58 8.73 8.30 2.90
N VAL A 59 9.59 7.90 1.96
CA VAL A 59 10.15 6.54 1.88
C VAL A 59 11.34 6.34 2.83
N THR A 60 11.63 7.32 3.68
CA THR A 60 12.69 7.25 4.69
C THR A 60 12.16 7.64 6.06
N SER A 61 12.62 6.96 7.10
CA SER A 61 12.30 7.30 8.48
C SER A 61 12.89 8.65 8.91
N LYS A 62 12.37 9.21 10.02
CA LYS A 62 13.05 10.31 10.74
C LYS A 62 14.46 9.85 11.12
N SER A 63 15.42 10.78 11.06
CA SER A 63 16.78 10.51 11.53
C SER A 63 16.78 10.37 13.06
N TRP A 64 16.82 9.13 13.51
CA TRP A 64 16.93 8.76 14.92
C TRP A 64 17.85 7.54 14.97
N ASN A 65 19.11 7.78 15.32
CA ASN A 65 20.18 6.76 15.28
C ASN A 65 20.25 5.96 13.96
N GLY A 66 20.15 6.69 12.85
CA GLY A 66 20.16 6.19 11.49
C GLY A 66 18.82 6.38 10.76
N ILE A 67 18.92 6.54 9.46
CA ILE A 67 17.77 6.62 8.57
C ILE A 67 17.51 5.24 7.99
N LYS A 68 16.26 4.79 8.03
CA LYS A 68 15.82 3.51 7.44
C LYS A 68 15.00 3.77 6.18
N THR A 69 15.17 2.93 5.17
CA THR A 69 14.31 2.94 3.98
C THR A 69 13.06 2.14 4.27
N LEU A 70 11.90 2.78 4.10
CA LEU A 70 10.59 2.20 4.37
C LEU A 70 10.06 1.45 3.13
N PRO A 71 9.20 0.45 3.30
CA PRO A 71 8.61 -0.29 2.18
C PRO A 71 7.51 0.47 1.44
N PHE A 72 7.06 1.61 1.98
CA PHE A 72 6.04 2.51 1.43
C PHE A 72 6.38 3.97 1.74
N SER A 73 5.61 4.91 1.18
CA SER A 73 5.66 6.33 1.58
C SER A 73 4.89 6.52 2.88
N ALA A 74 5.58 6.73 4.00
CA ALA A 74 4.95 6.91 5.29
C ALA A 74 4.57 8.37 5.54
N ASP A 75 3.32 8.61 5.94
CA ASP A 75 2.80 9.93 6.31
C ASP A 75 3.00 10.22 7.78
N TYR A 76 2.93 9.17 8.59
CA TYR A 76 3.05 9.24 10.04
C TYR A 76 4.06 8.23 10.57
N GLY A 77 4.55 8.53 11.75
CA GLY A 77 5.36 7.61 12.54
C GLY A 77 5.03 7.75 14.01
N ILE A 78 5.32 6.69 14.77
CA ILE A 78 5.27 6.70 16.22
C ILE A 78 6.63 6.25 16.71
N ILE A 79 7.25 7.05 17.57
CA ILE A 79 8.56 6.77 18.15
C ILE A 79 8.36 6.59 19.65
N VAL A 80 8.83 5.49 20.17
CA VAL A 80 8.85 5.19 21.62
C VAL A 80 10.30 4.97 22.02
N GLU A 81 10.83 5.86 22.85
CA GLU A 81 12.22 5.78 23.34
C GLU A 81 12.29 5.06 24.70
N ASP A 82 11.39 5.45 25.61
CA ASP A 82 11.33 4.87 26.96
C ASP A 82 9.91 5.04 27.56
N SER A 83 9.77 4.76 28.85
CA SER A 83 8.50 4.91 29.58
C SER A 83 8.02 6.34 29.73
N SER A 84 8.80 7.33 29.34
CA SER A 84 8.50 8.77 29.49
C SER A 84 8.45 9.51 28.17
N TYR A 85 8.87 8.89 27.07
CA TYR A 85 8.91 9.51 25.76
C TYR A 85 8.28 8.67 24.67
N ALA A 86 7.16 9.14 24.17
CA ALA A 86 6.57 8.68 22.91
C ALA A 86 6.06 9.89 22.11
N ARG A 87 6.16 9.84 20.78
CA ARG A 87 5.68 10.90 19.88
C ARG A 87 5.01 10.32 18.65
N VAL A 88 3.89 10.91 18.28
CA VAL A 88 3.33 10.80 16.93
C VAL A 88 3.97 11.88 16.09
N ILE A 89 4.51 11.52 14.94
CA ILE A 89 5.16 12.43 13.99
C ILE A 89 4.46 12.35 12.64
N THR A 90 4.48 13.44 11.87
CA THR A 90 3.99 13.49 10.48
C THR A 90 5.07 13.99 9.53
N HIS A 91 4.99 13.58 8.27
CA HIS A 91 5.89 14.08 7.22
C HIS A 91 5.19 15.20 6.44
N THR A 92 5.78 16.38 6.41
CA THR A 92 5.21 17.61 5.80
C THR A 92 5.53 17.78 4.32
N GLY A 93 6.01 16.71 3.65
CA GLY A 93 6.57 16.75 2.29
C GLY A 93 8.06 17.06 2.25
N THR A 94 8.61 17.69 3.31
CA THR A 94 10.03 18.06 3.40
C THR A 94 10.75 17.53 4.62
N GLN A 95 10.05 17.37 5.75
CA GLN A 95 10.64 16.95 7.02
C GLN A 95 9.60 16.30 7.93
N TRP A 96 10.08 15.50 8.89
CA TRP A 96 9.30 14.95 9.98
C TRP A 96 9.09 16.00 11.08
N GLN A 97 7.86 16.12 11.57
CA GLN A 97 7.46 17.03 12.65
C GLN A 97 6.62 16.29 13.68
N ASP A 98 6.71 16.71 14.95
CA ASP A 98 5.90 16.16 16.02
C ASP A 98 4.44 16.66 15.90
N VAL A 99 3.48 15.76 16.10
CA VAL A 99 2.04 16.03 16.08
C VAL A 99 1.46 16.00 17.49
N SER A 100 1.62 14.87 18.18
CA SER A 100 1.03 14.63 19.50
C SER A 100 1.86 13.64 20.31
N GLU A 101 1.44 13.45 21.55
CA GLU A 101 1.92 12.38 22.44
C GLU A 101 0.83 11.31 22.50
N PRO A 102 1.11 10.06 22.07
CA PRO A 102 0.13 8.97 22.24
C PRO A 102 -0.03 8.65 23.72
N GLU A 103 -1.20 8.16 24.09
CA GLU A 103 -1.35 7.56 25.41
C GLU A 103 -0.51 6.26 25.45
N MET A 104 0.37 6.16 26.43
CA MET A 104 1.33 5.08 26.51
C MET A 104 1.36 4.46 27.90
N HIS A 105 1.37 3.13 27.92
CA HIS A 105 1.70 2.34 29.09
C HIS A 105 2.93 1.48 28.78
N ALA A 106 4.09 1.87 29.28
CA ALA A 106 5.34 1.16 28.99
C ALA A 106 5.58 -0.01 29.93
N GLY A 107 6.10 -1.11 29.40
CA GLY A 107 6.41 -2.33 30.09
C GLY A 107 7.55 -2.19 31.11
N TRP A 108 7.43 -2.92 32.22
CA TRP A 108 8.35 -2.96 33.34
C TRP A 108 9.11 -4.31 33.33
N SER A 109 10.15 -4.40 34.13
CA SER A 109 11.01 -5.60 34.23
C SER A 109 10.30 -6.93 34.45
N GLU A 110 9.13 -6.93 35.09
CA GLU A 110 8.28 -8.12 35.30
C GLU A 110 7.18 -8.26 34.25
N ASN A 111 6.74 -7.15 33.66
CA ASN A 111 5.77 -7.11 32.58
C ASN A 111 6.34 -6.23 31.45
N LYS A 112 6.89 -6.86 30.43
CA LYS A 112 7.56 -6.19 29.31
C LYS A 112 6.59 -5.74 28.21
N LEU A 113 5.35 -5.51 28.55
CA LEU A 113 4.30 -5.08 27.66
C LEU A 113 4.27 -3.55 27.57
N THR A 114 4.46 -3.01 26.39
CA THR A 114 4.24 -1.60 26.05
C THR A 114 2.99 -1.49 25.21
N GLU A 115 2.05 -0.69 25.67
CA GLU A 115 0.77 -0.45 25.02
C GLU A 115 0.69 1.03 24.62
N LEU A 116 0.18 1.27 23.42
CA LEU A 116 0.01 2.61 22.86
C LEU A 116 -1.42 2.76 22.36
N SER A 117 -2.02 3.91 22.64
CA SER A 117 -3.28 4.34 22.05
C SER A 117 -3.05 5.64 21.26
N VAL A 118 -3.37 5.62 19.99
CA VAL A 118 -3.21 6.75 19.05
C VAL A 118 -4.58 7.12 18.52
N PRO A 119 -5.09 8.33 18.79
CA PRO A 119 -6.34 8.80 18.18
C PRO A 119 -6.26 8.75 16.66
N LEU A 120 -7.25 8.18 15.99
CA LEU A 120 -7.31 8.14 14.53
C LEU A 120 -7.28 9.55 13.92
N SER A 121 -7.81 10.54 14.64
CA SER A 121 -7.73 11.95 14.24
C SER A 121 -6.30 12.48 14.12
N ASP A 122 -5.36 11.95 14.89
CA ASP A 122 -3.95 12.37 14.89
C ASP A 122 -3.17 11.82 13.67
N ILE A 123 -3.75 10.79 13.03
CA ILE A 123 -3.22 10.18 11.81
C ILE A 123 -4.14 10.36 10.59
N GLY A 124 -5.04 11.35 10.63
CA GLY A 124 -5.86 11.75 9.49
C GLY A 124 -7.15 10.96 9.27
N ASN A 125 -7.62 10.18 10.26
CA ASN A 125 -8.82 9.33 10.16
C ASN A 125 -8.80 8.42 8.91
N PRO A 126 -7.80 7.57 8.73
CA PRO A 126 -7.65 6.78 7.52
C PRO A 126 -8.70 5.69 7.39
N GLU A 127 -9.13 5.43 6.15
CA GLU A 127 -9.90 4.22 5.81
C GLU A 127 -8.96 3.03 5.52
N HIS A 128 -7.78 3.32 5.01
CA HIS A 128 -6.72 2.36 4.69
C HIS A 128 -5.47 2.68 5.49
N LEU A 129 -4.77 1.63 5.94
CA LEU A 129 -3.54 1.75 6.70
C LEU A 129 -2.52 0.68 6.28
N ASP A 130 -1.35 1.12 5.80
CA ASP A 130 -0.16 0.27 5.75
C ASP A 130 0.74 0.61 6.92
N PHE A 131 1.37 -0.39 7.55
CA PHE A 131 2.26 -0.13 8.66
C PHE A 131 3.38 -1.16 8.80
N ILE A 132 4.46 -0.72 9.44
CA ILE A 132 5.60 -1.53 9.82
C ILE A 132 6.03 -1.13 11.23
N ALA A 133 6.56 -2.08 12.00
CA ALA A 133 7.17 -1.82 13.29
C ALA A 133 8.55 -2.45 13.38
N TRP A 134 9.45 -1.83 14.15
CA TRP A 134 10.75 -2.43 14.49
C TRP A 134 11.27 -1.93 15.82
N GLY A 135 12.11 -2.75 16.44
CA GLY A 135 12.94 -2.36 17.58
C GLY A 135 14.40 -2.21 17.20
N GLN A 136 15.05 -1.17 17.71
CA GLN A 136 16.49 -0.95 17.48
C GLN A 136 17.19 -0.49 18.75
N TRP A 137 18.52 -0.68 18.80
CA TRP A 137 19.35 -0.14 19.86
C TRP A 137 19.67 1.33 19.61
N GLN A 138 19.48 2.17 20.63
CA GLN A 138 19.67 3.60 20.56
C GLN A 138 21.09 4.00 20.12
N ASP A 139 22.11 3.39 20.72
CA ASP A 139 23.51 3.79 20.49
C ASP A 139 24.03 3.41 19.10
N ALA A 140 23.61 2.26 18.57
CA ALA A 140 24.17 1.68 17.35
C ALA A 140 23.21 1.70 16.16
N GLY A 141 21.90 2.00 16.38
CA GLY A 141 20.86 1.92 15.35
C GLY A 141 20.66 0.51 14.78
N ASN A 142 21.21 -0.53 15.45
CA ASN A 142 21.05 -1.91 15.03
C ASN A 142 19.64 -2.40 15.36
N ILE A 143 18.94 -2.90 14.34
CA ILE A 143 17.61 -3.48 14.48
C ILE A 143 17.73 -4.88 15.09
N TRP A 144 16.85 -5.21 16.04
CA TRP A 144 16.82 -6.50 16.70
C TRP A 144 15.47 -7.22 16.58
N ALA A 145 14.41 -6.52 16.18
CA ALA A 145 13.11 -7.10 15.85
C ALA A 145 12.45 -6.32 14.71
N THR A 146 11.69 -7.00 13.86
CA THR A 146 10.88 -6.39 12.78
C THR A 146 9.54 -7.05 12.68
N PHE A 147 8.49 -6.27 12.42
CA PHE A 147 7.15 -6.75 12.15
C PHE A 147 6.60 -6.05 10.90
N PRO A 148 6.28 -6.76 9.80
CA PRO A 148 6.31 -8.22 9.66
C PRO A 148 7.72 -8.82 9.76
N MET A 149 7.82 -10.05 10.29
CA MET A 149 9.08 -10.79 10.44
C MET A 149 9.72 -11.21 9.11
N ASN A 150 9.01 -11.06 8.00
CA ASN A 150 9.53 -11.29 6.65
C ASN A 150 10.63 -10.27 6.25
N ASN A 151 10.77 -9.18 7.02
CA ASN A 151 11.80 -8.20 6.80
C ASN A 151 13.16 -8.67 7.32
N SER A 152 14.23 -8.32 6.62
CA SER A 152 15.58 -8.42 7.18
C SER A 152 15.90 -7.19 8.03
N PHE A 153 16.83 -7.31 8.96
CA PHE A 153 17.28 -6.18 9.79
C PHE A 153 18.01 -5.07 8.99
N SER A 154 18.33 -5.34 7.74
CA SER A 154 18.98 -4.38 6.86
C SER A 154 18.06 -3.80 5.78
N GLN A 155 16.91 -4.41 5.54
CA GLN A 155 16.03 -4.00 4.45
C GLN A 155 14.56 -4.33 4.77
N PHE A 156 13.70 -3.32 4.69
CA PHE A 156 12.26 -3.46 4.83
C PHE A 156 11.60 -3.59 3.45
N THR A 157 10.98 -4.73 3.21
CA THR A 157 10.28 -5.04 1.95
C THR A 157 8.83 -5.45 2.18
N HIS A 158 8.48 -5.88 3.38
CA HIS A 158 7.14 -6.33 3.75
C HIS A 158 6.51 -5.37 4.76
N PHE A 159 5.20 -5.26 4.73
CA PHE A 159 4.42 -4.42 5.62
C PHE A 159 3.05 -5.06 5.88
N TYR A 160 2.39 -4.66 6.95
CA TYR A 160 1.00 -4.99 7.21
C TYR A 160 0.10 -4.00 6.50
N SER A 161 -1.05 -4.46 6.02
CA SER A 161 -2.05 -3.66 5.34
C SER A 161 -3.44 -3.96 5.87
N ILE A 162 -4.21 -2.91 6.15
CA ILE A 162 -5.62 -2.94 6.54
C ILE A 162 -6.38 -2.12 5.51
N ASP A 163 -7.26 -2.74 4.73
CA ASP A 163 -7.98 -2.06 3.65
C ASP A 163 -9.22 -1.30 4.12
N ASN A 164 -9.74 -1.59 5.31
CA ASN A 164 -10.95 -0.94 5.81
C ASN A 164 -10.98 -0.90 7.35
N LEU A 165 -10.37 0.14 7.90
CA LEU A 165 -10.38 0.41 9.34
C LEU A 165 -11.79 0.65 9.92
N LEU A 166 -12.77 1.00 9.07
CA LEU A 166 -14.16 1.22 9.51
C LEU A 166 -14.92 -0.11 9.73
N ASN A 167 -14.44 -1.21 9.17
CA ASN A 167 -14.97 -2.56 9.41
C ASN A 167 -14.14 -3.24 10.51
N GLN A 168 -14.64 -3.21 11.72
CA GLN A 168 -13.98 -3.64 12.96
C GLN A 168 -13.76 -5.16 13.07
N THR A 169 -13.00 -5.76 12.17
CA THR A 169 -12.55 -7.14 12.32
C THR A 169 -11.04 -7.23 12.13
N PRO A 170 -10.27 -7.53 13.19
CA PRO A 170 -8.80 -7.70 13.12
C PRO A 170 -8.34 -8.79 12.12
N GLN A 171 -9.26 -9.57 11.57
CA GLN A 171 -8.99 -10.68 10.65
C GLN A 171 -8.60 -10.24 9.22
N ASP A 172 -8.72 -8.95 8.91
CA ASP A 172 -8.45 -8.42 7.57
C ASP A 172 -7.04 -7.80 7.43
N ILE A 173 -6.10 -8.17 8.31
CA ILE A 173 -4.73 -7.69 8.24
C ILE A 173 -3.93 -8.59 7.30
N GLU A 174 -3.47 -8.02 6.19
CA GLU A 174 -2.64 -8.72 5.21
C GLU A 174 -1.17 -8.34 5.35
N ILE A 175 -0.25 -9.28 5.11
CA ILE A 175 1.16 -8.97 4.88
C ILE A 175 1.34 -8.78 3.38
N ARG A 176 1.74 -7.58 2.98
CA ARG A 176 2.06 -7.22 1.60
C ARG A 176 3.57 -7.04 1.43
N GLU A 177 4.04 -7.41 0.28
CA GLU A 177 5.40 -7.11 -0.13
C GLU A 177 5.40 -5.83 -0.96
N ARG A 178 6.34 -4.93 -0.66
CA ARG A 178 6.62 -3.82 -1.55
C ARG A 178 6.83 -4.40 -2.94
N ALA A 179 5.98 -4.02 -3.90
CA ALA A 179 6.24 -4.31 -5.29
C ALA A 179 7.69 -3.88 -5.57
N SER A 180 8.51 -4.82 -6.04
CA SER A 180 9.95 -4.61 -6.20
C SER A 180 10.24 -3.64 -7.34
N PHE A 181 9.87 -2.38 -7.13
CA PHE A 181 10.53 -1.28 -7.79
C PHE A 181 11.81 -1.04 -7.00
N ALA A 182 12.87 -1.73 -7.37
CA ALA A 182 14.18 -1.25 -7.02
C ALA A 182 14.18 0.22 -7.43
N LYS A 183 14.17 1.14 -6.45
CA LYS A 183 14.46 2.54 -6.71
C LYS A 183 15.95 2.56 -7.07
N VAL A 184 16.23 2.32 -8.33
CA VAL A 184 17.49 2.72 -8.92
C VAL A 184 17.46 4.24 -8.78
N GLU A 185 18.43 4.83 -8.12
CA GLU A 185 18.48 6.28 -7.82
C GLU A 185 18.37 7.17 -9.08
N ASP A 186 18.42 6.58 -10.28
CA ASP A 186 18.24 7.21 -11.59
C ASP A 186 17.15 6.50 -12.43
N ALA A 187 16.16 5.83 -11.82
CA ALA A 187 15.11 5.14 -12.58
C ALA A 187 14.13 6.13 -13.18
N ILE A 188 13.94 6.03 -14.49
CA ILE A 188 12.84 6.70 -15.18
C ILE A 188 11.57 5.85 -14.98
N ASN A 189 10.54 6.43 -14.36
CA ASN A 189 9.23 5.81 -14.30
C ASN A 189 8.52 5.98 -15.65
N LEU A 190 8.27 4.87 -16.35
CA LEU A 190 7.56 4.87 -17.62
C LEU A 190 6.13 4.36 -17.40
N ALA A 191 5.15 5.23 -17.59
CA ALA A 191 3.74 4.86 -17.67
C ALA A 191 3.36 4.70 -19.15
N ILE A 192 2.97 3.49 -19.56
CA ILE A 192 2.50 3.20 -20.90
C ILE A 192 0.98 3.13 -20.88
N ILE A 193 0.34 4.00 -21.64
CA ILE A 193 -1.12 4.05 -21.77
C ILE A 193 -1.49 3.84 -23.23
N PHE A 194 -2.21 2.76 -23.52
CA PHE A 194 -2.82 2.54 -24.83
C PHE A 194 -4.21 3.20 -24.85
N HIS A 195 -4.33 4.30 -25.56
CA HIS A 195 -5.58 5.02 -25.72
C HIS A 195 -6.35 4.46 -26.90
N GLN A 196 -7.25 3.50 -26.65
CA GLN A 196 -8.05 2.88 -27.68
C GLN A 196 -9.36 3.66 -27.85
N HIS A 197 -9.34 4.51 -28.86
CA HIS A 197 -10.43 5.40 -29.20
C HIS A 197 -10.74 5.28 -30.70
N GLN A 198 -12.07 5.25 -31.01
CA GLN A 198 -12.56 5.43 -32.36
C GLN A 198 -13.74 6.43 -32.33
N PRO A 199 -13.81 7.36 -33.29
CA PRO A 199 -15.03 8.14 -33.50
C PRO A 199 -16.21 7.22 -33.80
N TYR A 200 -17.40 7.72 -33.59
CA TYR A 200 -18.61 6.97 -33.93
C TYR A 200 -18.88 7.06 -35.44
N TYR A 201 -18.67 5.98 -36.16
CA TYR A 201 -18.74 5.93 -37.63
C TYR A 201 -20.12 5.52 -38.17
N LYS A 202 -21.07 5.14 -37.32
CA LYS A 202 -22.38 4.64 -37.73
C LYS A 202 -23.28 5.78 -38.26
N ASN A 203 -23.71 5.66 -39.50
CA ASN A 203 -24.68 6.57 -40.10
C ASN A 203 -26.08 6.15 -39.62
N LYS A 204 -26.76 7.04 -38.89
CA LYS A 204 -28.08 6.79 -38.30
C LYS A 204 -29.21 6.64 -39.34
N LEU A 205 -29.00 7.10 -40.58
CA LEU A 205 -30.01 7.00 -41.66
C LEU A 205 -29.94 5.66 -42.40
N THR A 206 -28.73 5.14 -42.56
CA THR A 206 -28.50 3.88 -43.31
C THR A 206 -28.26 2.69 -42.40
N ASP A 207 -28.05 2.93 -41.12
CA ASP A 207 -27.67 1.95 -40.11
C ASP A 207 -26.35 1.19 -40.42
N MET A 208 -25.51 1.79 -41.29
CA MET A 208 -24.21 1.24 -41.70
C MET A 208 -23.05 2.08 -41.20
N TYR A 209 -21.91 1.46 -41.02
CA TYR A 209 -20.65 2.16 -40.71
C TYR A 209 -20.04 2.71 -42.01
N GLU A 210 -19.78 4.02 -42.05
CA GLU A 210 -19.18 4.69 -43.22
C GLU A 210 -17.71 4.33 -43.36
N MET A 211 -17.01 3.99 -42.26
CA MET A 211 -15.58 3.65 -42.24
C MET A 211 -15.37 2.28 -41.58
N PRO A 212 -14.43 1.47 -42.08
CA PRO A 212 -14.17 0.11 -41.57
C PRO A 212 -13.23 0.08 -40.38
N TRP A 213 -12.81 1.23 -39.85
CA TRP A 213 -11.66 1.31 -38.93
C TRP A 213 -11.84 0.52 -37.66
N VAL A 214 -13.04 0.50 -37.06
CA VAL A 214 -13.29 -0.31 -35.84
C VAL A 214 -13.04 -1.78 -36.13
N ARG A 215 -13.55 -2.31 -37.25
CA ARG A 215 -13.34 -3.71 -37.62
C ARG A 215 -11.90 -4.02 -37.96
N VAL A 216 -11.23 -3.15 -38.69
CA VAL A 216 -9.82 -3.33 -39.08
C VAL A 216 -8.93 -3.39 -37.85
N HIS A 217 -9.04 -2.40 -36.95
CA HIS A 217 -8.28 -2.36 -35.71
C HIS A 217 -8.64 -3.49 -34.73
N ALA A 218 -9.90 -3.93 -34.71
CA ALA A 218 -10.32 -5.10 -33.92
C ALA A 218 -9.65 -6.40 -34.33
N MET A 219 -9.32 -6.52 -35.63
CA MET A 219 -8.65 -7.71 -36.18
C MET A 219 -7.12 -7.64 -36.06
N THR A 220 -6.56 -6.52 -35.66
CA THR A 220 -5.12 -6.28 -35.59
C THR A 220 -4.73 -5.76 -34.20
N GLU A 221 -4.55 -4.46 -34.05
CA GLU A 221 -3.88 -3.85 -32.89
C GLU A 221 -4.58 -4.11 -31.55
N TYR A 222 -5.92 -4.22 -31.54
CA TYR A 222 -6.68 -4.48 -30.29
C TYR A 222 -6.52 -5.91 -29.78
N VAL A 223 -6.12 -6.84 -30.63
CA VAL A 223 -5.82 -8.23 -30.25
C VAL A 223 -4.32 -8.45 -30.10
N ASP A 224 -3.52 -7.88 -31.00
CA ASP A 224 -2.07 -8.11 -31.02
C ASP A 224 -1.38 -7.55 -29.79
N SER A 225 -1.76 -6.34 -29.36
CA SER A 225 -1.13 -5.67 -28.23
C SER A 225 -1.29 -6.44 -26.91
N PRO A 226 -2.51 -6.85 -26.48
CA PRO A 226 -2.67 -7.72 -25.31
C PRO A 226 -1.98 -9.07 -25.47
N GLY A 227 -2.07 -9.69 -26.66
CA GLY A 227 -1.46 -10.99 -26.94
C GLY A 227 0.08 -10.96 -26.87
N ILE A 228 0.71 -9.85 -27.20
CA ILE A 228 2.15 -9.67 -26.98
C ILE A 228 2.45 -9.57 -25.50
N LEU A 229 1.65 -8.84 -24.72
CA LEU A 229 1.86 -8.63 -23.29
C LEU A 229 1.73 -9.92 -22.47
N GLU A 230 0.96 -10.90 -22.92
CA GLU A 230 0.90 -12.22 -22.28
C GLU A 230 2.28 -12.90 -22.17
N ARG A 231 3.20 -12.55 -23.08
CA ARG A 231 4.58 -13.07 -23.07
C ARG A 231 5.50 -12.31 -22.11
N TYR A 232 5.03 -11.17 -21.58
CA TYR A 232 5.79 -10.27 -20.72
C TYR A 232 4.96 -9.90 -19.48
N PRO A 233 4.68 -10.87 -18.58
CA PRO A 233 3.74 -10.68 -17.47
C PRO A 233 4.17 -9.60 -16.47
N ASP A 234 5.47 -9.28 -16.43
CA ASP A 234 5.99 -8.23 -15.56
C ASP A 234 5.81 -6.81 -16.14
N THR A 235 5.47 -6.69 -17.44
CA THR A 235 5.22 -5.40 -18.08
C THR A 235 3.79 -4.95 -17.78
N LYS A 236 3.66 -3.84 -17.05
CA LYS A 236 2.36 -3.24 -16.72
C LYS A 236 2.03 -2.11 -17.67
N VAL A 237 0.82 -2.15 -18.22
CA VAL A 237 0.27 -1.11 -19.10
C VAL A 237 -1.18 -0.81 -18.73
N THR A 238 -1.64 0.35 -19.13
CA THR A 238 -3.05 0.75 -18.97
C THR A 238 -3.71 0.82 -20.34
N TYR A 239 -4.89 0.21 -20.48
CA TYR A 239 -5.75 0.33 -21.65
C TYR A 239 -6.93 1.23 -21.32
N ASN A 240 -7.08 2.32 -22.07
CA ASN A 240 -8.29 3.13 -22.03
C ASN A 240 -9.21 2.69 -23.17
N LEU A 241 -10.39 2.19 -22.84
CA LEU A 241 -11.43 1.78 -23.80
C LEU A 241 -12.57 2.78 -23.74
N VAL A 242 -12.75 3.57 -24.79
CA VAL A 242 -13.85 4.56 -24.82
C VAL A 242 -15.18 3.92 -25.17
N PRO A 243 -16.31 4.40 -24.60
CA PRO A 243 -17.64 3.82 -24.82
C PRO A 243 -18.05 3.74 -26.29
N SER A 244 -17.72 4.77 -27.11
CA SER A 244 -18.02 4.76 -28.54
C SER A 244 -17.32 3.64 -29.32
N LEU A 245 -16.10 3.27 -28.91
CA LEU A 245 -15.42 2.10 -29.47
C LEU A 245 -16.08 0.80 -29.04
N MET A 246 -16.39 0.67 -27.74
CA MET A 246 -16.98 -0.54 -27.19
C MET A 246 -18.34 -0.87 -27.82
N GLU A 247 -19.20 0.15 -28.01
CA GLU A 247 -20.50 0.00 -28.68
C GLU A 247 -20.32 -0.52 -30.10
N GLN A 248 -19.44 0.08 -30.88
CA GLN A 248 -19.18 -0.32 -32.26
C GLN A 248 -18.56 -1.72 -32.38
N LEU A 249 -17.68 -2.13 -31.45
CA LEU A 249 -17.15 -3.48 -31.40
C LEU A 249 -18.25 -4.52 -31.13
N LEU A 250 -19.18 -4.19 -30.23
CA LEU A 250 -20.32 -5.06 -29.93
C LEU A 250 -21.27 -5.21 -31.13
N ASP A 251 -21.53 -4.14 -31.87
CA ASP A 251 -22.33 -4.18 -33.08
C ASP A 251 -21.72 -5.13 -34.13
N TYR A 252 -20.40 -5.04 -34.37
CA TYR A 252 -19.70 -5.95 -35.27
C TYR A 252 -19.72 -7.41 -34.75
N HIS A 253 -19.53 -7.60 -33.45
CA HIS A 253 -19.55 -8.94 -32.85
C HIS A 253 -20.91 -9.62 -32.95
N ARG A 254 -22.00 -8.86 -32.83
CA ARG A 254 -23.37 -9.35 -32.93
C ARG A 254 -23.86 -9.51 -34.38
N GLU A 255 -23.04 -9.11 -35.32
CA GLU A 255 -23.39 -9.07 -36.76
C GLU A 255 -24.66 -8.20 -37.05
N GLU A 256 -24.93 -7.22 -36.19
CA GLU A 256 -26.09 -6.34 -36.29
C GLU A 256 -25.92 -5.29 -37.40
N THR A 257 -24.67 -5.05 -37.84
CA THR A 257 -24.38 -4.06 -38.88
C THR A 257 -23.12 -4.40 -39.65
N LEU A 258 -22.94 -3.77 -40.81
CA LEU A 258 -21.76 -3.86 -41.65
C LEU A 258 -21.20 -2.46 -41.95
N ASP A 259 -19.91 -2.40 -42.29
CA ASP A 259 -19.38 -1.21 -42.95
C ASP A 259 -19.60 -1.24 -44.45
N VAL A 260 -19.62 -0.05 -45.08
CA VAL A 260 -19.83 0.13 -46.51
C VAL A 260 -18.86 -0.69 -47.33
N HIS A 261 -17.60 -0.81 -46.90
CA HIS A 261 -16.55 -1.55 -47.63
C HIS A 261 -16.82 -3.06 -47.62
N THR A 262 -17.26 -3.61 -46.48
CA THR A 262 -17.65 -5.02 -46.38
C THR A 262 -18.89 -5.31 -47.18
N ASP A 263 -19.89 -4.40 -47.21
CA ASP A 263 -21.09 -4.54 -48.00
C ASP A 263 -20.76 -4.56 -49.51
N VAL A 264 -19.92 -3.62 -49.98
CA VAL A 264 -19.49 -3.61 -51.39
C VAL A 264 -18.71 -4.88 -51.76
N ALA A 265 -17.83 -5.38 -50.86
CA ALA A 265 -17.06 -6.57 -51.13
C ALA A 265 -17.91 -7.85 -51.22
N LYS A 266 -19.10 -7.88 -50.63
CA LYS A 266 -20.04 -9.00 -50.67
C LYS A 266 -21.01 -8.98 -51.85
N ARG A 267 -21.01 -7.86 -52.65
CA ARG A 267 -21.86 -7.77 -53.83
C ARG A 267 -21.28 -8.64 -54.96
N PRO A 268 -22.14 -9.41 -55.67
CA PRO A 268 -21.70 -10.28 -56.77
C PRO A 268 -21.17 -9.51 -57.97
#